data_056f786e8e301e7bca6f645ca938d6f4
#
_entry.id   056f786e8e301e7bca6f645ca938d6f4
#
_cell.length_a   1.000
_cell.length_b   1.000
_cell.length_c   1.000
_cell.angle_alpha   90.00
_cell.angle_beta   90.00
_cell.angle_gamma   90.00
#
_symmetry.space_group_name_H-M   'P 1'
#
loop_
_entity.id
_entity.type
_entity.pdbx_description
1 polymer ?
#
loop_
_entity_poly.entity_id
_entity_poly.type
_entity_poly.pdbx_seq_one_letter_code
_entity_poly.pdbx_strand_id
1 'polypeptide(L)'
;AVGIRDARSSLVGSEMCIRDRVYSDQLEGKTFAVRCRRSGRHGFTSVDVERTVGAALLAKTNAAGVSLKNPQVTVDLEITDETLFVVARRHRGPGGYPVGSIDPVLSLISGGFDSPVASYLTMKRGMRTHFLFFNLGGRDHEIGVKEVALYLWQKYGCNQRVLFISVPFEDVVAELLARVQDSHMGVILKRMMLRVADRLAAELEIDALVTGECVAQVSSQTLRNLSVIDQVTDRLVLRPLIATDKEDIVRLAAAIGTEPFAANMPEYCGVISVNPTIRARLDRVIAQERNFDMGILDRAVANSRRTRIDRLAEEELERVEVEVLSVPVAGATIVDIRHPDEEELSPLEVRAPVLRIPFYELHRRAADLDRRQTYMLYCGKGVMSRLHASFLIDSADLDVKVYAPDPRFGV
;
A
#
# COMPACT_ATOMS: atom_id res chain seq x y z
N ALA A 1 13.69 -16.50 25.16
CA ALA A 1 12.80 -17.37 25.94
C ALA A 1 13.66 -18.11 26.98
N VAL A 2 13.24 -18.12 28.24
CA VAL A 2 13.89 -18.84 29.33
C VAL A 2 12.89 -19.85 29.85
N GLY A 3 13.30 -21.13 29.93
CA GLY A 3 12.45 -22.20 30.45
C GLY A 3 12.29 -22.10 31.97
N ILE A 4 11.05 -22.20 32.46
CA ILE A 4 10.72 -22.16 33.89
C ILE A 4 10.31 -23.57 34.33
N ARG A 5 11.21 -24.31 34.98
CA ARG A 5 10.89 -25.63 35.53
C ARG A 5 10.46 -25.57 37.01
N ASP A 6 10.87 -24.52 37.73
CA ASP A 6 10.48 -24.30 39.15
C ASP A 6 10.35 -22.78 39.39
N ALA A 7 9.17 -22.35 39.86
CA ALA A 7 8.77 -20.95 39.90
C ALA A 7 9.65 -20.06 40.78
N ARG A 8 10.33 -20.60 41.80
CA ARG A 8 11.18 -19.79 42.69
C ARG A 8 12.65 -19.75 42.24
N SER A 9 13.19 -20.84 41.74
CA SER A 9 14.61 -20.90 41.31
C SER A 9 14.84 -20.37 39.88
N SER A 10 13.87 -20.52 38.99
CA SER A 10 13.97 -20.06 37.58
C SER A 10 13.70 -18.56 37.40
N LEU A 11 12.88 -17.95 38.27
CA LEU A 11 12.68 -16.50 38.28
C LEU A 11 13.95 -15.74 38.65
N VAL A 12 14.76 -16.27 39.54
CA VAL A 12 16.05 -15.66 40.01
C VAL A 12 17.06 -15.56 38.87
N GLY A 13 17.13 -16.52 37.95
CA GLY A 13 17.97 -16.43 36.73
C GLY A 13 17.42 -15.51 35.66
N SER A 14 16.09 -15.38 35.58
CA SER A 14 15.40 -14.52 34.60
C SER A 14 15.51 -13.04 34.92
N GLU A 15 15.64 -12.65 36.20
CA GLU A 15 15.82 -11.27 36.67
C GLU A 15 17.09 -10.63 36.09
N MET A 16 18.18 -11.39 35.95
CA MET A 16 19.42 -10.93 35.35
C MET A 16 19.25 -10.63 33.84
N CYS A 17 18.52 -11.47 33.13
CA CYS A 17 18.20 -11.24 31.69
C CYS A 17 17.27 -10.05 31.47
N ILE A 18 16.28 -9.86 32.37
CA ILE A 18 15.35 -8.72 32.30
C ILE A 18 16.09 -7.42 32.52
N ARG A 19 16.95 -7.37 33.54
CA ARG A 19 17.77 -6.21 33.87
C ARG A 19 18.78 -5.90 32.77
N ASP A 20 19.74 -6.83 32.55
CA ASP A 20 20.98 -6.55 31.81
C ASP A 20 20.79 -6.44 30.29
N ARG A 21 19.71 -7.02 29.75
CA ARG A 21 19.50 -7.05 28.28
C ARG A 21 18.39 -6.15 27.76
N VAL A 22 17.41 -5.79 28.58
CA VAL A 22 16.19 -5.15 28.05
C VAL A 22 15.85 -3.85 28.75
N TYR A 23 15.96 -3.77 30.08
CA TYR A 23 15.36 -2.64 30.82
C TYR A 23 16.34 -1.80 31.64
N SER A 24 17.62 -2.17 31.77
CA SER A 24 18.61 -1.44 32.61
C SER A 24 18.59 0.06 32.31
N ASP A 25 18.84 0.42 31.07
CA ASP A 25 18.96 1.82 30.65
C ASP A 25 17.60 2.55 30.63
N GLN A 26 16.50 1.80 30.44
CA GLN A 26 15.16 2.38 30.38
C GLN A 26 14.63 2.77 31.76
N LEU A 27 15.09 2.12 32.82
CA LEU A 27 14.62 2.31 34.21
C LEU A 27 15.38 3.40 34.96
N GLU A 28 16.54 3.85 34.48
CA GLU A 28 17.38 4.80 35.18
C GLU A 28 16.63 6.12 35.47
N GLY A 29 16.52 6.46 36.76
CA GLY A 29 15.84 7.65 37.24
C GLY A 29 14.31 7.68 37.01
N LYS A 30 13.67 6.59 36.56
CA LYS A 30 12.26 6.54 36.23
C LYS A 30 11.47 5.65 37.17
N THR A 31 10.17 5.97 37.31
CA THR A 31 9.23 5.06 37.96
C THR A 31 8.75 3.96 37.01
N PHE A 32 8.55 2.77 37.55
CA PHE A 32 8.12 1.64 36.73
C PHE A 32 7.01 0.80 37.37
N ALA A 33 6.38 -0.05 36.55
CA ALA A 33 5.53 -1.16 37.01
C ALA A 33 5.87 -2.41 36.21
N VAL A 34 5.79 -3.57 36.87
CA VAL A 34 5.83 -4.87 36.19
C VAL A 34 4.41 -5.30 35.90
N ARG A 35 4.16 -5.84 34.71
CA ARG A 35 2.89 -6.42 34.28
C ARG A 35 3.15 -7.82 33.73
N CYS A 36 2.46 -8.82 34.30
CA CYS A 36 2.61 -10.21 33.90
C CYS A 36 1.31 -10.79 33.38
N ARG A 37 1.30 -11.28 32.15
CA ARG A 37 0.23 -12.08 31.57
C ARG A 37 0.63 -13.54 31.61
N ARG A 38 -0.32 -14.42 32.00
CA ARG A 38 -0.06 -15.86 32.08
C ARG A 38 -1.10 -16.64 31.28
N SER A 39 -0.63 -17.66 30.59
CA SER A 39 -1.42 -18.70 29.95
C SER A 39 -0.89 -20.07 30.38
N GLY A 40 -1.78 -20.99 30.70
CA GLY A 40 -1.42 -22.30 31.28
C GLY A 40 -1.70 -22.42 32.77
N ARG A 41 -1.36 -23.58 33.39
CA ARG A 41 -1.54 -23.86 34.80
C ARG A 41 -0.23 -23.73 35.58
N HIS A 42 -0.20 -22.88 36.58
CA HIS A 42 0.98 -22.60 37.39
C HIS A 42 0.66 -22.56 38.87
N GLY A 43 1.59 -22.96 39.73
CA GLY A 43 1.48 -22.90 41.18
C GLY A 43 1.66 -21.50 41.80
N PHE A 44 1.68 -20.44 40.97
CA PHE A 44 1.86 -19.05 41.36
C PHE A 44 0.92 -18.11 40.58
N THR A 45 0.70 -16.89 41.06
CA THR A 45 -0.15 -15.88 40.41
C THR A 45 0.66 -14.89 39.60
N SER A 46 0.03 -14.13 38.69
CA SER A 46 0.67 -13.02 37.99
C SER A 46 1.21 -11.96 38.96
N VAL A 47 0.47 -11.72 40.06
CA VAL A 47 0.85 -10.75 41.09
C VAL A 47 2.12 -11.21 41.82
N ASP A 48 2.30 -12.53 42.06
CA ASP A 48 3.52 -13.03 42.68
C ASP A 48 4.74 -12.78 41.78
N VAL A 49 4.63 -12.97 40.48
CA VAL A 49 5.68 -12.67 39.50
C VAL A 49 5.95 -11.16 39.46
N GLU A 50 4.92 -10.31 39.38
CA GLU A 50 5.04 -8.86 39.37
C GLU A 50 5.76 -8.33 40.61
N ARG A 51 5.43 -8.86 41.79
CA ARG A 51 6.08 -8.49 43.06
C ARG A 51 7.53 -8.94 43.11
N THR A 52 7.81 -10.19 42.76
CA THR A 52 9.17 -10.76 42.82
C THR A 52 10.10 -10.03 41.85
N VAL A 53 9.70 -9.90 40.59
CA VAL A 53 10.49 -9.20 39.56
C VAL A 53 10.62 -7.70 39.87
N GLY A 54 9.50 -7.08 40.32
CA GLY A 54 9.51 -5.65 40.70
C GLY A 54 10.47 -5.35 41.86
N ALA A 55 10.47 -6.16 42.90
CA ALA A 55 11.41 -6.03 44.02
C ALA A 55 12.87 -6.22 43.58
N ALA A 56 13.14 -7.20 42.73
CA ALA A 56 14.47 -7.46 42.20
C ALA A 56 15.00 -6.32 41.32
N LEU A 57 14.15 -5.78 40.42
CA LEU A 57 14.52 -4.64 39.59
C LEU A 57 14.77 -3.39 40.44
N LEU A 58 13.93 -3.10 41.45
CA LEU A 58 14.11 -1.97 42.34
C LEU A 58 15.43 -2.07 43.14
N ALA A 59 15.80 -3.27 43.57
CA ALA A 59 17.04 -3.50 44.33
C ALA A 59 18.30 -3.48 43.47
N LYS A 60 18.19 -3.77 42.16
CA LYS A 60 19.34 -3.99 41.26
C LYS A 60 19.49 -2.93 40.16
N THR A 61 18.63 -1.92 40.10
CA THR A 61 18.71 -0.82 39.14
C THR A 61 18.61 0.52 39.84
N ASN A 62 18.93 1.61 39.11
CA ASN A 62 18.81 2.98 39.62
C ASN A 62 17.39 3.55 39.33
N ALA A 63 16.35 2.72 39.38
CA ALA A 63 14.98 3.17 39.18
C ALA A 63 14.55 4.11 40.32
N ALA A 64 13.76 5.14 40.00
CA ALA A 64 13.24 6.09 40.98
C ALA A 64 12.21 5.48 41.96
N GLY A 65 11.55 4.36 41.53
CA GLY A 65 10.60 3.65 42.38
C GLY A 65 9.54 2.91 41.59
N VAL A 66 8.59 2.29 42.27
CA VAL A 66 7.45 1.58 41.67
C VAL A 66 6.21 2.47 41.67
N SER A 67 5.56 2.61 40.51
CA SER A 67 4.28 3.32 40.37
C SER A 67 3.29 2.44 39.63
N LEU A 68 2.30 1.92 40.33
CA LEU A 68 1.32 0.99 39.73
C LEU A 68 0.25 1.70 38.87
N LYS A 69 -0.03 2.98 39.15
CA LYS A 69 -1.08 3.74 38.43
C LYS A 69 -0.52 4.48 37.21
N ASN A 70 0.58 5.16 37.36
CA ASN A 70 1.20 5.98 36.30
C ASN A 70 2.71 5.69 36.19
N PRO A 71 3.12 4.49 35.77
CA PRO A 71 4.53 4.19 35.56
C PRO A 71 5.06 4.94 34.32
N GLN A 72 6.29 5.43 34.40
CA GLN A 72 7.00 5.98 33.24
C GLN A 72 7.51 4.85 32.33
N VAL A 73 7.80 3.68 32.91
CA VAL A 73 8.20 2.47 32.18
C VAL A 73 7.36 1.29 32.63
N THR A 74 6.85 0.51 31.70
CA THR A 74 6.17 -0.75 31.99
C THR A 74 7.07 -1.91 31.59
N VAL A 75 7.40 -2.78 32.55
CA VAL A 75 8.12 -4.03 32.32
C VAL A 75 7.08 -5.12 32.04
N ASP A 76 6.91 -5.47 30.78
CA ASP A 76 5.92 -6.44 30.33
C ASP A 76 6.51 -7.84 30.26
N LEU A 77 5.85 -8.79 30.95
CA LEU A 77 6.19 -10.20 31.00
C LEU A 77 5.05 -11.05 30.50
N GLU A 78 5.34 -12.08 29.72
CA GLU A 78 4.35 -13.07 29.29
C GLU A 78 4.87 -14.47 29.65
N ILE A 79 4.02 -15.26 30.33
CA ILE A 79 4.32 -16.64 30.69
C ILE A 79 3.33 -17.54 29.94
N THR A 80 3.87 -18.41 29.11
CA THR A 80 3.08 -19.42 28.40
C THR A 80 3.64 -20.78 28.77
N ASP A 81 2.82 -21.57 29.45
CA ASP A 81 3.21 -22.86 30.01
C ASP A 81 4.50 -22.72 30.87
N GLU A 82 5.60 -23.35 30.49
CA GLU A 82 6.87 -23.31 31.20
C GLU A 82 7.86 -22.25 30.66
N THR A 83 7.39 -21.32 29.82
CA THR A 83 8.29 -20.34 29.17
C THR A 83 7.94 -18.91 29.59
N LEU A 84 8.95 -18.18 30.05
CA LEU A 84 8.89 -16.73 30.32
C LEU A 84 9.40 -15.94 29.11
N PHE A 85 8.59 -15.05 28.64
CA PHE A 85 8.95 -14.06 27.61
C PHE A 85 9.07 -12.68 28.26
N VAL A 86 10.17 -12.00 27.97
CA VAL A 86 10.37 -10.58 28.28
C VAL A 86 10.01 -9.78 27.04
N VAL A 87 9.01 -8.92 27.15
CA VAL A 87 8.53 -8.13 26.02
C VAL A 87 9.38 -6.87 25.92
N ALA A 88 10.38 -6.87 25.05
CA ALA A 88 11.29 -5.75 24.87
C ALA A 88 10.61 -4.54 24.20
N ARG A 89 9.71 -4.80 23.24
CA ARG A 89 8.99 -3.77 22.50
C ARG A 89 7.65 -4.31 21.99
N ARG A 90 6.64 -3.45 22.01
CA ARG A 90 5.35 -3.73 21.36
C ARG A 90 5.22 -2.86 20.11
N HIS A 91 5.08 -3.50 18.97
CA HIS A 91 4.77 -2.81 17.72
C HIS A 91 3.27 -2.91 17.46
N ARG A 92 2.67 -1.79 17.13
CA ARG A 92 1.27 -1.75 16.73
C ARG A 92 1.16 -2.24 15.29
N GLY A 93 0.53 -3.38 15.10
CA GLY A 93 0.24 -3.88 13.76
C GLY A 93 -0.92 -3.11 13.10
N PRO A 94 -1.14 -3.28 11.79
CA PRO A 94 -2.22 -2.62 11.06
C PRO A 94 -3.62 -3.05 11.51
N GLY A 95 -3.73 -4.16 12.25
CA GLY A 95 -5.01 -4.78 12.62
C GLY A 95 -5.67 -5.47 11.43
N GLY A 96 -6.95 -5.86 11.59
CA GLY A 96 -7.70 -6.56 10.55
C GLY A 96 -7.47 -8.07 10.55
N TYR A 97 -7.52 -8.68 9.36
CA TYR A 97 -7.32 -10.11 9.15
C TYR A 97 -6.10 -10.38 8.26
N PRO A 98 -5.49 -11.57 8.33
CA PRO A 98 -4.42 -11.94 7.41
C PRO A 98 -4.91 -11.85 5.95
N VAL A 99 -4.13 -11.22 5.10
CA VAL A 99 -4.48 -11.06 3.68
C VAL A 99 -4.60 -12.42 3.00
N GLY A 100 -5.67 -12.63 2.24
CA GLY A 100 -6.00 -13.89 1.60
C GLY A 100 -6.82 -14.86 2.44
N SER A 101 -7.25 -14.47 3.65
CA SER A 101 -8.16 -15.25 4.49
C SER A 101 -9.64 -15.06 4.12
N ILE A 102 -9.94 -14.09 3.27
CA ILE A 102 -11.29 -13.76 2.77
C ILE A 102 -11.25 -13.76 1.25
N ASP A 103 -12.43 -13.90 0.63
CA ASP A 103 -12.62 -13.97 -0.82
C ASP A 103 -11.94 -12.80 -1.57
N PRO A 104 -11.54 -13.03 -2.83
CA PRO A 104 -10.90 -12.00 -3.63
C PRO A 104 -11.89 -10.89 -4.02
N VAL A 105 -11.34 -9.69 -4.23
CA VAL A 105 -12.07 -8.54 -4.75
C VAL A 105 -11.33 -7.91 -5.93
N LEU A 106 -12.07 -7.25 -6.83
CA LEU A 106 -11.51 -6.48 -7.93
C LEU A 106 -11.64 -4.98 -7.60
N SER A 107 -10.53 -4.33 -7.27
CA SER A 107 -10.50 -2.93 -6.89
C SER A 107 -10.17 -2.04 -8.09
N LEU A 108 -11.06 -1.11 -8.39
CA LEU A 108 -10.84 -0.07 -9.39
C LEU A 108 -9.83 0.94 -8.80
N ILE A 109 -8.60 0.89 -9.32
CA ILE A 109 -7.51 1.73 -8.83
C ILE A 109 -7.22 2.88 -9.80
N SER A 110 -6.91 4.03 -9.26
CA SER A 110 -6.43 5.22 -9.97
C SER A 110 -5.26 5.83 -9.22
N GLY A 111 -4.66 6.87 -9.77
CA GLY A 111 -3.55 7.57 -9.12
C GLY A 111 -3.94 8.57 -8.03
N GLY A 112 -5.23 8.80 -7.78
CA GLY A 112 -5.69 9.72 -6.74
C GLY A 112 -5.60 9.14 -5.31
N PHE A 113 -6.01 9.93 -4.32
CA PHE A 113 -5.96 9.55 -2.90
C PHE A 113 -6.91 8.40 -2.54
N ASP A 114 -8.10 8.39 -3.12
CA ASP A 114 -9.24 7.62 -2.61
C ASP A 114 -9.13 6.12 -2.94
N SER A 115 -8.83 5.78 -4.18
CA SER A 115 -8.81 4.37 -4.62
C SER A 115 -7.67 3.53 -4.02
N PRO A 116 -6.44 4.05 -3.79
CA PRO A 116 -5.41 3.33 -3.04
C PRO A 116 -5.80 3.08 -1.58
N VAL A 117 -6.44 4.06 -0.94
CA VAL A 117 -6.92 3.92 0.45
C VAL A 117 -8.04 2.89 0.52
N ALA A 118 -9.00 2.91 -0.42
CA ALA A 118 -10.06 1.90 -0.50
C ALA A 118 -9.48 0.49 -0.70
N SER A 119 -8.52 0.33 -1.60
CA SER A 119 -7.80 -0.93 -1.81
C SER A 119 -7.08 -1.41 -0.56
N TYR A 120 -6.38 -0.53 0.15
CA TYR A 120 -5.74 -0.86 1.43
C TYR A 120 -6.74 -1.34 2.48
N LEU A 121 -7.88 -0.70 2.59
CA LEU A 121 -8.91 -1.09 3.57
C LEU A 121 -9.46 -2.49 3.31
N THR A 122 -9.61 -2.91 2.05
CA THR A 122 -9.98 -4.28 1.70
C THR A 122 -8.87 -5.28 2.01
N MET A 123 -7.60 -4.95 1.69
CA MET A 123 -6.44 -5.76 2.07
C MET A 123 -6.35 -5.93 3.59
N LYS A 124 -6.53 -4.84 4.36
CA LYS A 124 -6.57 -4.87 5.83
C LYS A 124 -7.69 -5.77 6.38
N ARG A 125 -8.82 -5.89 5.66
CA ARG A 125 -9.90 -6.82 6.02
C ARG A 125 -9.62 -8.26 5.65
N GLY A 126 -8.45 -8.56 5.06
CA GLY A 126 -8.03 -9.91 4.70
C GLY A 126 -8.41 -10.33 3.29
N MET A 127 -8.98 -9.44 2.48
CA MET A 127 -9.36 -9.73 1.10
C MET A 127 -8.12 -9.75 0.20
N ARG A 128 -8.04 -10.73 -0.70
CA ARG A 128 -7.06 -10.71 -1.79
C ARG A 128 -7.54 -9.70 -2.83
N THR A 129 -6.88 -8.54 -2.89
CA THR A 129 -7.30 -7.41 -3.71
C THR A 129 -6.55 -7.40 -5.03
N HIS A 130 -7.25 -7.72 -6.14
CA HIS A 130 -6.77 -7.52 -7.50
C HIS A 130 -7.02 -6.07 -7.91
N PHE A 131 -6.15 -5.52 -8.76
CA PHE A 131 -6.24 -4.13 -9.20
C PHE A 131 -6.73 -4.04 -10.64
N LEU A 132 -7.72 -3.18 -10.88
CA LEU A 132 -8.25 -2.86 -12.20
C LEU A 132 -8.04 -1.38 -12.48
N PHE A 133 -7.31 -1.09 -13.53
CA PHE A 133 -7.01 0.26 -13.96
C PHE A 133 -7.61 0.54 -15.34
N PHE A 134 -8.34 1.63 -15.47
CA PHE A 134 -8.84 2.15 -16.74
C PHE A 134 -7.90 3.24 -17.24
N ASN A 135 -7.16 2.96 -18.29
CA ASN A 135 -6.19 3.89 -18.84
C ASN A 135 -6.87 4.96 -19.69
N LEU A 136 -6.89 6.19 -19.18
CA LEU A 136 -7.47 7.37 -19.84
C LEU A 136 -6.39 8.38 -20.25
N GLY A 137 -5.17 8.27 -19.71
CA GLY A 137 -4.11 9.27 -19.80
C GLY A 137 -2.81 8.76 -20.43
N GLY A 138 -2.84 7.63 -21.10
CA GLY A 138 -1.67 7.06 -21.76
C GLY A 138 -0.67 6.40 -20.81
N ARG A 139 0.58 6.26 -21.29
CA ARG A 139 1.62 5.46 -20.63
C ARG A 139 2.04 6.01 -19.28
N ASP A 140 2.25 7.32 -19.17
CA ASP A 140 2.72 7.93 -17.91
C ASP A 140 1.73 7.74 -16.77
N HIS A 141 0.43 7.85 -17.08
CA HIS A 141 -0.63 7.58 -16.13
C HIS A 141 -0.63 6.10 -15.70
N GLU A 142 -0.47 5.19 -16.66
CA GLU A 142 -0.42 3.74 -16.37
C GLU A 142 0.75 3.39 -15.45
N ILE A 143 1.94 3.93 -15.70
CA ILE A 143 3.13 3.70 -14.89
C ILE A 143 2.87 4.15 -13.44
N GLY A 144 2.40 5.38 -13.23
CA GLY A 144 2.14 5.89 -11.90
C GLY A 144 1.10 5.07 -11.13
N VAL A 145 0.06 4.54 -11.80
CA VAL A 145 -0.91 3.65 -11.15
C VAL A 145 -0.32 2.26 -10.86
N LYS A 146 0.55 1.73 -11.73
CA LYS A 146 1.31 0.51 -11.47
C LYS A 146 2.19 0.66 -10.22
N GLU A 147 2.84 1.81 -10.06
CA GLU A 147 3.69 2.11 -8.91
C GLU A 147 2.92 2.06 -7.58
N VAL A 148 1.79 2.75 -7.49
CA VAL A 148 1.00 2.75 -6.25
C VAL A 148 0.41 1.37 -5.95
N ALA A 149 -0.04 0.63 -6.98
CA ALA A 149 -0.54 -0.73 -6.81
C ALA A 149 0.56 -1.68 -6.32
N LEU A 150 1.75 -1.60 -6.94
CA LEU A 150 2.92 -2.39 -6.56
C LEU A 150 3.38 -2.07 -5.14
N TYR A 151 3.43 -0.78 -4.77
CA TYR A 151 3.76 -0.33 -3.42
C TYR A 151 2.80 -0.91 -2.37
N LEU A 152 1.50 -0.80 -2.60
CA LEU A 152 0.49 -1.37 -1.71
C LEU A 152 0.66 -2.89 -1.55
N TRP A 153 0.88 -3.60 -2.66
CA TRP A 153 1.09 -5.03 -2.63
C TRP A 153 2.38 -5.40 -1.90
N GLN A 154 3.49 -4.72 -2.16
CA GLN A 154 4.77 -5.00 -1.50
C GLN A 154 4.70 -4.78 0.01
N LYS A 155 4.01 -3.75 0.45
CA LYS A 155 3.93 -3.38 1.86
C LYS A 155 2.91 -4.19 2.65
N TYR A 156 1.79 -4.54 2.02
CA TYR A 156 0.64 -5.11 2.73
C TYR A 156 0.17 -6.47 2.21
N GLY A 157 0.58 -6.91 1.03
CA GLY A 157 0.04 -8.10 0.38
C GLY A 157 1.04 -8.99 -0.35
N CYS A 158 2.35 -8.86 -0.10
CA CYS A 158 3.42 -9.50 -0.89
C CYS A 158 3.43 -11.04 -0.90
N ASN A 159 2.68 -11.69 -0.04
CA ASN A 159 2.50 -13.15 -0.02
C ASN A 159 1.33 -13.64 -0.87
N GLN A 160 0.57 -12.74 -1.51
CA GLN A 160 -0.59 -13.06 -2.33
C GLN A 160 -0.30 -12.92 -3.82
N ARG A 161 -0.83 -13.87 -4.61
CA ARG A 161 -0.82 -13.77 -6.07
C ARG A 161 -1.94 -12.82 -6.51
N VAL A 162 -1.58 -11.62 -6.90
CA VAL A 162 -2.49 -10.54 -7.28
C VAL A 162 -2.26 -10.18 -8.74
N LEU A 163 -3.33 -9.85 -9.45
CA LEU A 163 -3.30 -9.33 -10.82
C LEU A 163 -3.43 -7.81 -10.81
N PHE A 164 -2.68 -7.18 -11.69
CA PHE A 164 -2.91 -5.83 -12.17
C PHE A 164 -3.49 -5.93 -13.58
N ILE A 165 -4.68 -5.38 -13.79
CA ILE A 165 -5.40 -5.41 -15.05
C ILE A 165 -5.47 -3.98 -15.57
N SER A 166 -4.84 -3.72 -16.71
CA SER A 166 -4.91 -2.44 -17.42
C SER A 166 -5.86 -2.57 -18.61
N VAL A 167 -6.86 -1.69 -18.67
CA VAL A 167 -7.85 -1.65 -19.75
C VAL A 167 -7.67 -0.34 -20.51
N PRO A 168 -7.37 -0.36 -21.82
CA PRO A 168 -7.35 0.85 -22.64
C PRO A 168 -8.76 1.41 -22.73
N PHE A 169 -8.93 2.70 -22.39
CA PHE A 169 -10.25 3.31 -22.28
C PHE A 169 -10.40 4.59 -23.11
N GLU A 170 -9.39 4.94 -23.91
CA GLU A 170 -9.34 6.12 -24.74
C GLU A 170 -10.49 6.12 -25.76
N ASP A 171 -10.74 4.99 -26.43
CA ASP A 171 -11.84 4.86 -27.41
C ASP A 171 -13.22 5.01 -26.74
N VAL A 172 -13.36 4.52 -25.50
CA VAL A 172 -14.61 4.67 -24.72
C VAL A 172 -14.86 6.14 -24.41
N VAL A 173 -13.81 6.88 -24.03
CA VAL A 173 -13.92 8.33 -23.79
C VAL A 173 -14.22 9.08 -25.07
N ALA A 174 -13.56 8.74 -26.18
CA ALA A 174 -13.82 9.36 -27.48
C ALA A 174 -15.29 9.18 -27.90
N GLU A 175 -15.84 7.99 -27.75
CA GLU A 175 -17.25 7.71 -28.05
C GLU A 175 -18.21 8.46 -27.11
N LEU A 176 -17.87 8.55 -25.81
CA LEU A 176 -18.66 9.38 -24.87
C LEU A 176 -18.70 10.83 -25.28
N LEU A 177 -17.56 11.42 -25.65
CA LEU A 177 -17.45 12.80 -26.11
C LEU A 177 -18.24 13.04 -27.40
N ALA A 178 -18.29 12.06 -28.30
CA ALA A 178 -18.99 12.16 -29.57
C ALA A 178 -20.54 11.97 -29.47
N ARG A 179 -21.02 11.16 -28.51
CA ARG A 179 -22.40 10.66 -28.52
C ARG A 179 -23.23 11.01 -27.31
N VAL A 180 -22.60 11.39 -26.19
CA VAL A 180 -23.26 11.62 -24.90
C VAL A 180 -23.30 13.11 -24.56
N GLN A 181 -24.43 13.58 -24.01
CA GLN A 181 -24.53 14.96 -23.53
C GLN A 181 -23.59 15.21 -22.36
N ASP A 182 -22.89 16.34 -22.35
CA ASP A 182 -21.90 16.74 -21.36
C ASP A 182 -22.34 16.51 -19.91
N SER A 183 -23.59 16.88 -19.60
CA SER A 183 -24.14 16.75 -18.24
C SER A 183 -24.25 15.31 -17.73
N HIS A 184 -24.27 14.31 -18.61
CA HIS A 184 -24.42 12.89 -18.25
C HIS A 184 -23.12 12.10 -18.38
N MET A 185 -22.06 12.67 -19.00
CA MET A 185 -20.83 11.95 -19.31
C MET A 185 -20.19 11.29 -18.08
N GLY A 186 -20.06 11.99 -16.96
CA GLY A 186 -19.44 11.42 -15.75
C GLY A 186 -20.20 10.24 -15.17
N VAL A 187 -21.55 10.23 -15.25
CA VAL A 187 -22.37 9.11 -14.80
C VAL A 187 -22.25 7.93 -15.76
N ILE A 188 -22.30 8.19 -17.07
CA ILE A 188 -22.23 7.15 -18.10
C ILE A 188 -20.83 6.54 -18.14
N LEU A 189 -19.77 7.34 -18.04
CA LEU A 189 -18.39 6.83 -17.95
C LEU A 189 -18.24 5.81 -16.81
N LYS A 190 -18.73 6.14 -15.61
CA LYS A 190 -18.69 5.20 -14.48
C LYS A 190 -19.51 3.95 -14.70
N ARG A 191 -20.65 4.06 -15.39
CA ARG A 191 -21.45 2.89 -15.80
C ARG A 191 -20.68 2.01 -16.79
N MET A 192 -19.96 2.60 -17.75
CA MET A 192 -19.11 1.84 -18.70
C MET A 192 -17.96 1.16 -17.97
N MET A 193 -17.31 1.85 -17.03
CA MET A 193 -16.27 1.26 -16.18
C MET A 193 -16.80 0.07 -15.36
N LEU A 194 -17.98 0.20 -14.72
CA LEU A 194 -18.57 -0.91 -13.98
C LEU A 194 -18.99 -2.08 -14.86
N ARG A 195 -19.53 -1.84 -16.09
CA ARG A 195 -19.85 -2.92 -17.06
C ARG A 195 -18.60 -3.72 -17.43
N VAL A 196 -17.48 -3.04 -17.69
CA VAL A 196 -16.21 -3.71 -17.99
C VAL A 196 -15.67 -4.42 -16.76
N ALA A 197 -15.71 -3.79 -15.59
CA ALA A 197 -15.31 -4.41 -14.33
C ALA A 197 -16.12 -5.66 -14.01
N ASP A 198 -17.43 -5.65 -14.24
CA ASP A 198 -18.32 -6.78 -14.05
C ASP A 198 -17.94 -7.99 -14.92
N ARG A 199 -17.65 -7.75 -16.21
CA ARG A 199 -17.21 -8.79 -17.15
C ARG A 199 -15.87 -9.41 -16.73
N LEU A 200 -14.90 -8.55 -16.39
CA LEU A 200 -13.59 -9.02 -15.94
C LEU A 200 -13.66 -9.76 -14.59
N ALA A 201 -14.53 -9.32 -13.69
CA ALA A 201 -14.79 -10.01 -12.43
C ALA A 201 -15.46 -11.37 -12.65
N ALA A 202 -16.37 -11.49 -13.65
CA ALA A 202 -16.98 -12.76 -14.03
C ALA A 202 -15.93 -13.77 -14.51
N GLU A 203 -15.02 -13.34 -15.38
CA GLU A 203 -13.94 -14.20 -15.88
C GLU A 203 -12.95 -14.64 -14.77
N LEU A 204 -12.82 -13.87 -13.70
CA LEU A 204 -11.94 -14.15 -12.57
C LEU A 204 -12.67 -14.82 -11.39
N GLU A 205 -13.95 -15.11 -11.53
CA GLU A 205 -14.80 -15.66 -10.46
C GLU A 205 -14.78 -14.80 -9.18
N ILE A 206 -14.86 -13.48 -9.34
CA ILE A 206 -14.86 -12.49 -8.26
C ILE A 206 -16.25 -11.92 -8.09
N ASP A 207 -16.81 -11.93 -6.88
CA ASP A 207 -18.18 -11.51 -6.59
C ASP A 207 -18.31 -10.03 -6.20
N ALA A 208 -17.21 -9.36 -5.86
CA ALA A 208 -17.25 -7.99 -5.38
C ALA A 208 -16.27 -7.06 -6.11
N LEU A 209 -16.77 -5.88 -6.46
CA LEU A 209 -16.01 -4.75 -6.98
C LEU A 209 -15.72 -3.77 -5.84
N VAL A 210 -14.61 -3.05 -5.92
CA VAL A 210 -14.25 -2.01 -4.93
C VAL A 210 -14.01 -0.70 -5.64
N THR A 211 -14.60 0.38 -5.12
CA THR A 211 -14.36 1.73 -5.62
C THR A 211 -13.97 2.68 -4.47
N GLY A 212 -13.19 3.72 -4.79
CA GLY A 212 -12.80 4.78 -3.84
C GLY A 212 -13.82 5.90 -3.72
N GLU A 213 -15.09 5.68 -4.07
CA GLU A 213 -16.12 6.72 -4.08
C GLU A 213 -16.53 7.12 -2.67
N CYS A 214 -16.73 8.46 -2.49
CA CYS A 214 -17.25 9.07 -1.29
C CYS A 214 -18.49 9.92 -1.64
N VAL A 215 -19.54 9.88 -0.82
CA VAL A 215 -20.79 10.65 -1.09
C VAL A 215 -20.50 12.14 -1.15
N ALA A 216 -21.02 12.79 -2.19
CA ALA A 216 -21.00 14.24 -2.41
C ALA A 216 -19.61 14.85 -2.62
N GLN A 217 -18.55 14.06 -2.78
CA GLN A 217 -17.20 14.59 -3.05
C GLN A 217 -17.14 15.24 -4.45
N VAL A 218 -17.75 14.60 -5.45
CA VAL A 218 -17.91 15.15 -6.80
C VAL A 218 -19.33 14.89 -7.32
N SER A 219 -19.72 15.57 -8.38
CA SER A 219 -21.09 15.53 -8.94
C SER A 219 -21.58 14.11 -9.28
N SER A 220 -20.72 13.22 -9.76
CA SER A 220 -21.05 11.82 -10.05
C SER A 220 -21.28 10.96 -8.81
N GLN A 221 -20.87 11.43 -7.64
CA GLN A 221 -20.91 10.69 -6.36
C GLN A 221 -22.08 11.09 -5.45
N THR A 222 -23.13 11.74 -5.98
CA THR A 222 -24.36 11.89 -5.23
C THR A 222 -25.07 10.55 -5.05
N LEU A 223 -25.82 10.36 -3.98
CA LEU A 223 -26.55 9.11 -3.72
C LEU A 223 -27.42 8.71 -4.93
N ARG A 224 -28.07 9.71 -5.57
CA ARG A 224 -28.90 9.46 -6.76
C ARG A 224 -28.06 8.96 -7.93
N ASN A 225 -26.91 9.58 -8.19
CA ASN A 225 -26.04 9.18 -9.29
C ASN A 225 -25.41 7.80 -9.01
N LEU A 226 -24.93 7.54 -7.80
CA LEU A 226 -24.41 6.23 -7.42
C LEU A 226 -25.47 5.13 -7.59
N SER A 227 -26.72 5.39 -7.17
CA SER A 227 -27.82 4.45 -7.36
C SER A 227 -28.10 4.14 -8.83
N VAL A 228 -27.93 5.12 -9.74
CA VAL A 228 -28.07 4.91 -11.18
C VAL A 228 -26.86 4.19 -11.77
N ILE A 229 -25.66 4.49 -11.26
CA ILE A 229 -24.41 3.88 -11.69
C ILE A 229 -24.39 2.38 -11.35
N ASP A 230 -24.85 1.99 -10.19
CA ASP A 230 -24.80 0.60 -9.72
C ASP A 230 -25.74 -0.34 -10.50
N GLN A 231 -26.76 0.17 -11.16
CA GLN A 231 -27.74 -0.66 -11.89
C GLN A 231 -27.20 -1.39 -13.14
N VAL A 232 -25.90 -1.30 -13.41
CA VAL A 232 -25.28 -2.03 -14.54
C VAL A 232 -24.58 -3.31 -14.12
N THR A 233 -24.55 -3.62 -12.82
CA THR A 233 -23.97 -4.84 -12.27
C THR A 233 -24.82 -5.38 -11.14
N ASP A 234 -24.91 -6.69 -11.02
CA ASP A 234 -25.52 -7.38 -9.88
C ASP A 234 -24.49 -7.73 -8.81
N ARG A 235 -23.20 -7.43 -9.04
CA ARG A 235 -22.14 -7.68 -8.08
C ARG A 235 -22.17 -6.69 -6.94
N LEU A 236 -21.67 -7.13 -5.78
CA LEU A 236 -21.50 -6.27 -4.62
C LEU A 236 -20.46 -5.17 -4.93
N VAL A 237 -20.88 -3.90 -4.92
CA VAL A 237 -19.97 -2.76 -5.05
C VAL A 237 -19.61 -2.23 -3.66
N LEU A 238 -18.42 -2.56 -3.20
CA LEU A 238 -17.88 -2.11 -1.94
C LEU A 238 -17.32 -0.68 -2.07
N ARG A 239 -17.72 0.19 -1.15
CA ARG A 239 -17.24 1.56 -1.05
C ARG A 239 -16.72 1.82 0.35
N PRO A 240 -15.48 1.42 0.67
CA PRO A 240 -14.93 1.55 2.03
C PRO A 240 -14.90 2.98 2.54
N LEU A 241 -14.94 3.98 1.65
CA LEU A 241 -14.82 5.39 1.95
C LEU A 241 -16.14 6.16 1.85
N ILE A 242 -17.27 5.48 1.65
CA ILE A 242 -18.54 6.12 1.27
C ILE A 242 -18.97 7.29 2.15
N ALA A 243 -18.66 7.25 3.44
CA ALA A 243 -19.01 8.26 4.45
C ALA A 243 -17.76 8.81 5.18
N THR A 244 -16.59 8.77 4.55
CA THR A 244 -15.34 9.24 5.13
C THR A 244 -15.02 10.63 4.60
N ASP A 245 -14.68 11.57 5.50
CA ASP A 245 -14.29 12.92 5.12
C ASP A 245 -12.94 12.92 4.36
N LYS A 246 -12.79 13.87 3.41
CA LYS A 246 -11.59 13.96 2.57
C LYS A 246 -10.31 14.08 3.37
N GLU A 247 -10.33 14.84 4.46
CA GLU A 247 -9.19 15.01 5.36
C GLU A 247 -8.77 13.70 6.02
N ASP A 248 -9.73 12.84 6.40
CA ASP A 248 -9.47 11.53 6.97
C ASP A 248 -8.85 10.58 5.93
N ILE A 249 -9.31 10.66 4.68
CA ILE A 249 -8.75 9.90 3.57
C ILE A 249 -7.30 10.32 3.33
N VAL A 250 -7.01 11.61 3.28
CA VAL A 250 -5.64 12.14 3.11
C VAL A 250 -4.74 11.72 4.28
N ARG A 251 -5.24 11.84 5.52
CA ARG A 251 -4.49 11.37 6.71
C ARG A 251 -4.19 9.87 6.64
N LEU A 252 -5.14 9.07 6.17
CA LEU A 252 -4.92 7.63 6.01
C LEU A 252 -3.96 7.34 4.86
N ALA A 253 -4.04 8.08 3.75
CA ALA A 253 -3.09 7.98 2.63
C ALA A 253 -1.66 8.27 3.09
N ALA A 254 -1.46 9.33 3.90
CA ALA A 254 -0.17 9.64 4.51
C ALA A 254 0.31 8.51 5.44
N ALA A 255 -0.57 8.01 6.32
CA ALA A 255 -0.22 6.93 7.26
C ALA A 255 0.16 5.61 6.57
N ILE A 256 -0.42 5.30 5.41
CA ILE A 256 -0.08 4.10 4.62
C ILE A 256 1.02 4.36 3.59
N GLY A 257 1.43 5.63 3.38
CA GLY A 257 2.51 6.04 2.47
C GLY A 257 2.08 6.18 1.00
N THR A 258 0.78 6.36 0.71
CA THR A 258 0.29 6.54 -0.67
C THR A 258 0.06 8.00 -1.05
N GLU A 259 0.12 8.94 -0.10
CA GLU A 259 -0.04 10.38 -0.35
C GLU A 259 0.93 10.92 -1.41
N PRO A 260 2.25 10.60 -1.39
CA PRO A 260 3.19 11.15 -2.36
C PRO A 260 2.87 10.78 -3.81
N PHE A 261 2.28 9.60 -4.06
CA PHE A 261 1.86 9.21 -5.41
C PHE A 261 0.73 10.10 -5.91
N ALA A 262 -0.29 10.29 -5.06
CA ALA A 262 -1.46 11.08 -5.42
C ALA A 262 -1.15 12.58 -5.63
N ALA A 263 -0.21 13.14 -4.85
CA ALA A 263 0.18 14.54 -4.95
C ALA A 263 0.87 14.88 -6.29
N ASN A 264 1.48 13.88 -6.94
CA ASN A 264 2.24 14.07 -8.18
C ASN A 264 1.48 13.61 -9.45
N MET A 265 0.26 13.06 -9.32
CA MET A 265 -0.48 12.49 -10.43
C MET A 265 -1.65 13.38 -10.86
N PRO A 266 -1.78 13.69 -12.17
CA PRO A 266 -2.92 14.45 -12.69
C PRO A 266 -4.24 13.69 -12.53
N GLU A 267 -5.31 14.40 -12.21
CA GLU A 267 -6.66 13.84 -12.21
C GLU A 267 -7.26 13.83 -13.61
N TYR A 268 -7.48 12.66 -14.21
CA TYR A 268 -8.05 12.50 -15.55
C TYR A 268 -9.58 12.41 -15.58
N CYS A 269 -10.19 11.91 -14.51
CA CYS A 269 -11.65 11.66 -14.49
C CYS A 269 -12.51 12.93 -14.29
N GLY A 270 -11.96 14.02 -13.76
CA GLY A 270 -12.71 15.25 -13.44
C GLY A 270 -12.97 16.17 -14.65
N VAL A 271 -12.26 15.98 -15.77
CA VAL A 271 -12.20 16.95 -16.89
C VAL A 271 -13.31 16.68 -17.95
N ILE A 272 -14.01 15.55 -17.89
CA ILE A 272 -14.85 15.06 -18.97
C ILE A 272 -16.23 15.75 -19.05
N SER A 273 -16.69 16.41 -18.01
CA SER A 273 -18.07 16.92 -17.96
C SER A 273 -18.15 18.41 -17.64
N VAL A 274 -18.83 19.17 -18.51
CA VAL A 274 -19.21 20.57 -18.26
C VAL A 274 -20.63 20.60 -17.72
N ASN A 275 -20.86 21.27 -16.55
CA ASN A 275 -22.16 21.33 -15.87
C ASN A 275 -22.79 19.94 -15.59
N PRO A 276 -22.08 19.04 -14.85
CA PRO A 276 -22.52 17.68 -14.62
C PRO A 276 -23.82 17.61 -13.81
N THR A 277 -24.69 16.67 -14.15
CA THR A 277 -25.92 16.42 -13.39
C THR A 277 -25.61 15.83 -12.01
N ILE A 278 -26.25 16.36 -10.98
CA ILE A 278 -26.21 15.81 -9.61
C ILE A 278 -27.45 14.93 -9.29
N ARG A 279 -28.41 14.85 -10.22
CA ARG A 279 -29.65 14.07 -10.10
C ARG A 279 -29.97 13.35 -11.41
N ALA A 280 -29.12 12.42 -11.79
CA ALA A 280 -29.33 11.60 -12.97
C ALA A 280 -30.64 10.80 -12.86
N ARG A 281 -31.41 10.78 -13.95
CA ARG A 281 -32.59 9.96 -14.08
C ARG A 281 -32.23 8.76 -14.95
N LEU A 282 -32.56 7.57 -14.47
CA LEU A 282 -32.22 6.32 -15.17
C LEU A 282 -32.75 6.27 -16.61
N ASP A 283 -34.01 6.71 -16.81
CA ASP A 283 -34.63 6.75 -18.14
C ASP A 283 -33.85 7.63 -19.13
N ARG A 284 -33.33 8.78 -18.67
CA ARG A 284 -32.48 9.67 -19.48
C ARG A 284 -31.11 9.08 -19.75
N VAL A 285 -30.50 8.48 -18.72
CA VAL A 285 -29.16 7.82 -18.83
C VAL A 285 -29.28 6.68 -19.85
N ILE A 286 -30.31 5.82 -19.78
CA ILE A 286 -30.52 4.74 -20.74
C ILE A 286 -30.74 5.30 -22.14
N ALA A 287 -31.49 6.41 -22.28
CA ALA A 287 -31.69 7.05 -23.58
C ALA A 287 -30.39 7.56 -24.20
N GLN A 288 -29.46 8.08 -23.39
CA GLN A 288 -28.11 8.47 -23.85
C GLN A 288 -27.28 7.25 -24.22
N GLU A 289 -27.29 6.19 -23.39
CA GLU A 289 -26.57 4.93 -23.64
C GLU A 289 -27.02 4.24 -24.98
N ARG A 290 -28.20 4.46 -25.45
CA ARG A 290 -28.66 3.94 -26.77
C ARG A 290 -27.87 4.49 -27.95
N ASN A 291 -27.28 5.69 -27.80
CA ASN A 291 -26.48 6.31 -28.86
C ASN A 291 -25.01 5.85 -28.79
N PHE A 292 -24.60 5.18 -27.70
CA PHE A 292 -23.26 4.70 -27.46
C PHE A 292 -23.05 3.32 -28.09
N ASP A 293 -21.92 3.14 -28.82
CA ASP A 293 -21.54 1.83 -29.35
C ASP A 293 -21.00 0.92 -28.24
N MET A 294 -21.85 0.03 -27.71
CA MET A 294 -21.45 -0.92 -26.66
C MET A 294 -20.36 -1.91 -27.10
N GLY A 295 -20.19 -2.13 -28.43
CA GLY A 295 -19.09 -2.98 -28.94
C GLY A 295 -17.70 -2.46 -28.64
N ILE A 296 -17.57 -1.17 -28.32
CA ILE A 296 -16.28 -0.59 -27.85
C ILE A 296 -15.86 -1.21 -26.52
N LEU A 297 -16.82 -1.52 -25.64
CA LEU A 297 -16.51 -2.18 -24.35
C LEU A 297 -15.98 -3.60 -24.56
N ASP A 298 -16.51 -4.32 -25.58
CA ASP A 298 -16.03 -5.67 -25.91
C ASP A 298 -14.57 -5.61 -26.37
N ARG A 299 -14.24 -4.61 -27.20
CA ARG A 299 -12.85 -4.36 -27.62
C ARG A 299 -11.95 -3.96 -26.46
N ALA A 300 -12.43 -3.12 -25.55
CA ALA A 300 -11.68 -2.71 -24.36
C ALA A 300 -11.35 -3.91 -23.44
N VAL A 301 -12.31 -4.81 -23.22
CA VAL A 301 -12.09 -6.06 -22.48
C VAL A 301 -11.11 -6.97 -23.20
N ALA A 302 -11.26 -7.19 -24.50
CA ALA A 302 -10.38 -8.04 -25.30
C ALA A 302 -8.94 -7.53 -25.33
N ASN A 303 -8.75 -6.21 -25.32
CA ASN A 303 -7.43 -5.55 -25.32
C ASN A 303 -6.88 -5.32 -23.90
N SER A 304 -7.58 -5.80 -22.86
CA SER A 304 -7.08 -5.67 -21.47
C SER A 304 -5.81 -6.50 -21.28
N ARG A 305 -4.85 -5.93 -20.57
CA ARG A 305 -3.60 -6.60 -20.20
C ARG A 305 -3.70 -7.08 -18.77
N ARG A 306 -3.40 -8.35 -18.51
CA ARG A 306 -3.48 -8.97 -17.20
C ARG A 306 -2.10 -9.45 -16.80
N THR A 307 -1.48 -8.72 -15.91
CA THR A 307 -0.11 -9.01 -15.45
C THR A 307 -0.14 -9.37 -13.98
N ARG A 308 0.62 -10.38 -13.59
CA ARG A 308 0.89 -10.60 -12.16
C ARG A 308 1.66 -9.42 -11.63
N ILE A 309 1.23 -8.90 -10.47
CA ILE A 309 1.80 -7.68 -9.91
C ILE A 309 3.30 -7.80 -9.60
N ASP A 310 3.77 -8.99 -9.24
CA ASP A 310 5.18 -9.29 -9.01
C ASP A 310 6.03 -9.30 -10.30
N ARG A 311 5.39 -9.33 -11.48
CA ARG A 311 6.03 -9.32 -12.80
C ARG A 311 5.86 -8.00 -13.56
N LEU A 312 5.22 -6.99 -12.97
CA LEU A 312 5.01 -5.70 -13.64
C LEU A 312 6.31 -5.06 -14.13
N ALA A 313 7.38 -5.19 -13.35
CA ALA A 313 8.67 -4.65 -13.72
C ALA A 313 9.36 -5.46 -14.83
N GLU A 314 9.14 -6.77 -14.90
CA GLU A 314 9.66 -7.63 -15.98
C GLU A 314 8.99 -7.26 -17.31
N GLU A 315 7.67 -7.06 -17.32
CA GLU A 315 6.91 -6.65 -18.50
C GLU A 315 7.36 -5.29 -19.05
N GLU A 316 7.69 -4.34 -18.20
CA GLU A 316 8.22 -3.04 -18.65
C GLU A 316 9.65 -3.16 -19.18
N LEU A 317 10.48 -4.05 -18.63
CA LEU A 317 11.84 -4.31 -19.12
C LEU A 317 11.86 -5.00 -20.49
N GLU A 318 10.87 -5.84 -20.83
CA GLU A 318 10.74 -6.43 -22.15
C GLU A 318 10.51 -5.38 -23.25
N ARG A 319 10.06 -4.18 -22.89
CA ARG A 319 9.80 -3.06 -23.80
C ARG A 319 11.02 -2.16 -24.03
N VAL A 320 11.86 -2.05 -23.00
CA VAL A 320 13.06 -1.19 -23.01
C VAL A 320 14.20 -2.00 -22.41
N GLU A 321 15.28 -2.16 -23.14
CA GLU A 321 16.48 -2.88 -22.67
C GLU A 321 17.14 -2.07 -21.55
N VAL A 322 16.99 -2.53 -20.30
CA VAL A 322 17.58 -1.93 -19.11
C VAL A 322 18.66 -2.82 -18.55
N GLU A 323 19.88 -2.31 -18.49
CA GLU A 323 21.01 -3.05 -17.93
C GLU A 323 20.91 -3.13 -16.40
N VAL A 324 20.96 -4.36 -15.85
CA VAL A 324 20.92 -4.61 -14.40
C VAL A 324 22.30 -5.11 -13.95
N LEU A 325 22.91 -4.40 -13.01
CA LEU A 325 24.27 -4.66 -12.56
C LEU A 325 24.35 -4.81 -11.05
N SER A 326 25.17 -5.77 -10.59
CA SER A 326 25.43 -6.00 -9.16
C SER A 326 26.55 -5.12 -8.59
N VAL A 327 27.30 -4.43 -9.45
CA VAL A 327 28.40 -3.56 -9.08
C VAL A 327 28.22 -2.20 -9.76
N PRO A 328 28.49 -1.09 -9.04
CA PRO A 328 28.40 0.25 -9.64
C PRO A 328 29.37 0.44 -10.81
N VAL A 329 28.89 1.05 -11.88
CA VAL A 329 29.74 1.46 -13.02
C VAL A 329 30.65 2.60 -12.57
N ALA A 330 31.89 2.59 -13.03
CA ALA A 330 32.86 3.65 -12.71
C ALA A 330 32.36 5.02 -13.23
N GLY A 331 32.30 6.01 -12.35
CA GLY A 331 31.81 7.35 -12.67
C GLY A 331 30.28 7.51 -12.64
N ALA A 332 29.51 6.45 -12.45
CA ALA A 332 28.06 6.54 -12.31
C ALA A 332 27.65 7.06 -10.92
N THR A 333 26.51 7.74 -10.86
CA THR A 333 25.86 8.14 -9.62
C THR A 333 24.70 7.19 -9.32
N ILE A 334 24.68 6.63 -8.11
CA ILE A 334 23.54 5.82 -7.65
C ILE A 334 22.42 6.76 -7.22
N VAL A 335 21.23 6.52 -7.73
CA VAL A 335 20.01 7.20 -7.28
C VAL A 335 19.22 6.22 -6.39
N ASP A 336 19.28 6.48 -5.09
CA ASP A 336 18.46 5.72 -4.12
C ASP A 336 17.02 6.24 -4.19
N ILE A 337 16.14 5.40 -4.74
CA ILE A 337 14.74 5.76 -4.96
C ILE A 337 13.80 5.23 -3.87
N ARG A 338 14.33 4.66 -2.79
CA ARG A 338 13.51 4.14 -1.70
C ARG A 338 12.74 5.25 -0.98
N HIS A 339 11.68 4.85 -0.26
CA HIS A 339 11.05 5.74 0.70
C HIS A 339 12.04 6.10 1.80
N PRO A 340 12.07 7.37 2.32
CA PRO A 340 12.98 7.77 3.38
C PRO A 340 12.97 6.85 4.61
N ASP A 341 11.81 6.34 5.03
CA ASP A 341 11.69 5.40 6.14
C ASP A 341 12.43 4.07 5.88
N GLU A 342 12.46 3.60 4.62
CA GLU A 342 13.20 2.39 4.25
C GLU A 342 14.71 2.62 4.26
N GLU A 343 15.13 3.80 3.80
CA GLU A 343 16.53 4.21 3.82
C GLU A 343 17.04 4.35 5.25
N GLU A 344 16.26 4.97 6.14
CA GLU A 344 16.61 5.13 7.56
C GLU A 344 16.77 3.77 8.28
N LEU A 345 15.90 2.80 7.97
CA LEU A 345 15.95 1.46 8.54
C LEU A 345 17.10 0.60 8.02
N SER A 346 17.57 0.86 6.79
CA SER A 346 18.61 0.08 6.12
C SER A 346 19.43 0.98 5.20
N PRO A 347 20.37 1.80 5.71
CA PRO A 347 21.19 2.68 4.91
C PRO A 347 21.95 1.93 3.81
N LEU A 348 22.07 2.55 2.63
CA LEU A 348 22.83 1.97 1.51
C LEU A 348 24.33 2.20 1.72
N GLU A 349 25.08 1.13 1.90
CA GLU A 349 26.55 1.18 2.01
C GLU A 349 27.19 0.89 0.63
N VAL A 350 27.68 1.94 -0.04
CA VAL A 350 28.33 1.82 -1.34
C VAL A 350 29.44 2.86 -1.51
N ARG A 351 30.48 2.52 -2.30
CA ARG A 351 31.61 3.42 -2.61
C ARG A 351 31.39 4.21 -3.89
N ALA A 352 30.20 4.74 -4.11
CA ALA A 352 29.84 5.58 -5.26
C ALA A 352 29.08 6.81 -4.76
N PRO A 353 29.04 7.91 -5.52
CA PRO A 353 28.16 9.03 -5.20
C PRO A 353 26.70 8.55 -5.12
N VAL A 354 25.97 8.94 -4.07
CA VAL A 354 24.56 8.59 -3.88
C VAL A 354 23.73 9.87 -3.88
N LEU A 355 22.76 9.91 -4.79
CA LEU A 355 21.72 10.93 -4.86
C LEU A 355 20.42 10.30 -4.31
N ARG A 356 19.78 10.99 -3.37
CA ARG A 356 18.55 10.52 -2.75
C ARG A 356 17.37 11.20 -3.39
N ILE A 357 16.64 10.46 -4.20
CA ILE A 357 15.41 10.92 -4.85
C ILE A 357 14.37 9.82 -4.69
N PRO A 358 13.44 9.94 -3.75
CA PRO A 358 12.39 8.95 -3.58
C PRO A 358 11.63 8.72 -4.90
N PHE A 359 11.22 7.48 -5.16
CA PHE A 359 10.60 7.07 -6.42
C PHE A 359 9.45 8.00 -6.86
N TYR A 360 8.63 8.48 -5.93
CA TYR A 360 7.51 9.38 -6.19
C TYR A 360 7.91 10.83 -6.58
N GLU A 361 9.17 11.21 -6.39
CA GLU A 361 9.71 12.49 -6.87
C GLU A 361 10.50 12.36 -8.17
N LEU A 362 10.87 11.14 -8.53
CA LEU A 362 11.86 10.88 -9.59
C LEU A 362 11.43 11.43 -10.95
N HIS A 363 10.17 11.25 -11.34
CA HIS A 363 9.65 11.76 -12.61
C HIS A 363 9.75 13.29 -12.70
N ARG A 364 9.38 13.99 -11.64
CA ARG A 364 9.47 15.46 -11.59
C ARG A 364 10.91 15.94 -11.63
N ARG A 365 11.80 15.24 -10.93
CA ARG A 365 13.22 15.61 -10.82
C ARG A 365 14.09 15.05 -11.95
N ALA A 366 13.55 14.25 -12.84
CA ALA A 366 14.27 13.74 -14.01
C ALA A 366 14.81 14.87 -14.90
N ALA A 367 14.07 15.97 -15.00
CA ALA A 367 14.51 17.15 -15.76
C ALA A 367 15.73 17.87 -15.15
N ASP A 368 16.00 17.68 -13.85
CA ASP A 368 17.13 18.27 -13.14
C ASP A 368 18.41 17.42 -13.27
N LEU A 369 18.32 16.20 -13.81
CA LEU A 369 19.44 15.28 -13.97
C LEU A 369 20.29 15.64 -15.22
N ASP A 370 21.61 15.54 -15.07
CA ASP A 370 22.53 15.79 -16.17
C ASP A 370 22.51 14.63 -17.18
N ARG A 371 22.08 14.89 -18.41
CA ARG A 371 22.01 13.90 -19.51
C ARG A 371 23.37 13.33 -19.93
N ARG A 372 24.47 13.90 -19.50
CA ARG A 372 25.84 13.40 -19.80
C ARG A 372 26.34 12.41 -18.76
N GLN A 373 25.56 12.20 -17.68
CA GLN A 373 25.94 11.35 -16.57
C GLN A 373 25.16 10.04 -16.62
N THR A 374 25.85 8.92 -16.29
CA THR A 374 25.21 7.63 -16.08
C THR A 374 24.63 7.56 -14.68
N TYR A 375 23.38 7.18 -14.58
CA TYR A 375 22.68 6.97 -13.30
C TYR A 375 22.37 5.49 -13.08
N MET A 376 22.47 5.06 -11.84
CA MET A 376 22.09 3.69 -11.46
C MET A 376 21.00 3.73 -10.39
N LEU A 377 19.78 3.36 -10.75
CA LEU A 377 18.65 3.35 -9.81
C LEU A 377 18.75 2.19 -8.85
N TYR A 378 18.55 2.46 -7.57
CA TYR A 378 18.55 1.47 -6.50
C TYR A 378 17.25 1.49 -5.72
N CYS A 379 16.67 0.31 -5.48
CA CYS A 379 15.64 0.07 -4.46
C CYS A 379 15.86 -1.28 -3.78
N GLY A 380 15.31 -1.46 -2.57
CA GLY A 380 15.60 -2.64 -1.74
C GLY A 380 15.24 -4.00 -2.37
N LYS A 381 14.26 -4.05 -3.28
CA LYS A 381 13.81 -5.28 -3.96
C LYS A 381 14.09 -5.31 -5.48
N GLY A 382 14.70 -4.28 -6.03
CA GLY A 382 15.04 -4.20 -7.45
C GLY A 382 13.85 -4.01 -8.40
N VAL A 383 12.61 -4.01 -7.94
CA VAL A 383 11.40 -3.95 -8.78
C VAL A 383 11.07 -2.52 -9.20
N MET A 384 11.01 -1.59 -8.24
CA MET A 384 10.73 -0.19 -8.51
C MET A 384 11.83 0.47 -9.35
N SER A 385 13.10 0.15 -9.08
CA SER A 385 14.22 0.67 -9.87
C SER A 385 14.16 0.26 -11.33
N ARG A 386 13.71 -0.95 -11.65
CA ARG A 386 13.50 -1.42 -13.02
C ARG A 386 12.37 -0.69 -13.73
N LEU A 387 11.23 -0.53 -13.05
CA LEU A 387 10.07 0.19 -13.58
C LEU A 387 10.43 1.63 -13.94
N HIS A 388 11.10 2.33 -13.02
CA HIS A 388 11.51 3.71 -13.24
C HIS A 388 12.65 3.87 -14.27
N ALA A 389 13.59 2.92 -14.33
CA ALA A 389 14.67 2.96 -15.32
C ALA A 389 14.11 2.87 -16.74
N SER A 390 13.18 1.95 -17.00
CA SER A 390 12.49 1.83 -18.29
C SER A 390 11.79 3.14 -18.69
N PHE A 391 11.13 3.80 -17.73
CA PHE A 391 10.48 5.09 -17.98
C PHE A 391 11.48 6.21 -18.30
N LEU A 392 12.56 6.35 -17.51
CA LEU A 392 13.54 7.43 -17.68
C LEU A 392 14.32 7.32 -18.97
N ILE A 393 14.63 6.11 -19.42
CA ILE A 393 15.30 5.87 -20.71
C ILE A 393 14.38 6.35 -21.85
N ASP A 394 13.10 5.97 -21.78
CA ASP A 394 12.15 6.22 -22.87
C ASP A 394 11.66 7.68 -22.92
N SER A 395 11.40 8.31 -21.77
CA SER A 395 10.78 9.63 -21.68
C SER A 395 11.75 10.78 -21.50
N ALA A 396 12.91 10.55 -20.86
CA ALA A 396 13.85 11.61 -20.48
C ALA A 396 15.18 11.55 -21.25
N ASP A 397 15.41 10.53 -22.07
CA ASP A 397 16.66 10.31 -22.83
C ASP A 397 17.90 10.36 -21.90
N LEU A 398 17.81 9.66 -20.77
CA LEU A 398 18.87 9.55 -19.76
C LEU A 398 19.57 8.19 -19.87
N ASP A 399 20.89 8.16 -19.65
CA ASP A 399 21.65 6.91 -19.49
C ASP A 399 21.40 6.35 -18.09
N VAL A 400 20.44 5.42 -18.00
CA VAL A 400 19.98 4.86 -16.74
C VAL A 400 20.14 3.35 -16.73
N LYS A 401 20.72 2.84 -15.65
CA LYS A 401 20.88 1.41 -15.36
C LYS A 401 20.24 1.07 -14.01
N VAL A 402 20.14 -0.20 -13.68
CA VAL A 402 19.66 -0.65 -12.37
C VAL A 402 20.83 -1.20 -11.55
N TYR A 403 20.97 -0.73 -10.33
CA TYR A 403 21.87 -1.28 -9.34
C TYR A 403 21.15 -2.31 -8.46
N ALA A 404 21.56 -3.57 -8.53
CA ALA A 404 21.00 -4.67 -7.77
C ALA A 404 22.13 -5.46 -7.08
N PRO A 405 22.60 -5.02 -5.89
CA PRO A 405 23.75 -5.64 -5.20
C PRO A 405 23.48 -7.05 -4.69
N ASP A 406 22.23 -7.43 -4.48
CA ASP A 406 21.83 -8.77 -4.05
C ASP A 406 21.47 -9.62 -5.28
N PRO A 407 22.22 -10.72 -5.58
CA PRO A 407 21.97 -11.56 -6.73
C PRO A 407 20.58 -12.21 -6.75
N ARG A 408 19.87 -12.27 -5.60
CA ARG A 408 18.49 -12.77 -5.55
C ARG A 408 17.48 -11.84 -6.21
N PHE A 409 17.85 -10.58 -6.46
CA PHE A 409 17.00 -9.56 -7.11
C PHE A 409 17.52 -9.19 -8.52
N GLY A 410 18.54 -9.85 -9.00
CA GLY A 410 19.24 -9.60 -10.26
C GLY A 410 18.82 -10.47 -11.46
N VAL A 411 17.82 -11.36 -11.29
CA VAL A 411 17.34 -12.24 -12.38
C VAL A 411 15.83 -12.27 -12.38
#